data_90d31a3d37b277964b3353424dc5c237
#
_entry.id   90d31a3d37b277964b3353424dc5c237
#
_cell.length_a   1.000
_cell.length_b   1.000
_cell.length_c   1.000
_cell.angle_alpha   90.00
_cell.angle_beta   90.00
_cell.angle_gamma   90.00
#
_symmetry.space_group_name_H-M   'P 1'
#
loop_
_entity.id
_entity.type
_entity.pdbx_description
1 polymer ?
#
loop_
_entity_poly.entity_id
_entity_poly.type
_entity_poly.pdbx_seq_one_letter_code
_entity_poly.pdbx_strand_id
1 'polypeptide(L)'
;MNLANRPHDDPDHALAPSDARGLLHFALALALSAGGALLATLDNGWAWSAGQLLLALGLTLWFVLLHECGHRNLFRSRWLNRAAGVVAAFMALIPWTAWRQVHAYHHVWTGWQDRDLTTMALVPRPVARYERWIINGAWRTGLPLFSLLYRVQNFWNTPRLSRHFTPALMRRIRVENLAFLLAYAALLAWFGPGDALGLVGGGLLLSLAFQDLLLVSQHTHMPTRRAGGERVAPFSNMEQQANTRSLRLPRWLSWLLLHVDAHELHHMHVRVPGYRLRALKQDAPNEVHWWTWLRAAKSLSGVDFMFGARERTGMLL
;
A
#
# COMPACT_ATOMS: atom_id res chain seq x y z
N MET A 1 -11.63 20.27 3.59
CA MET A 1 -10.81 21.03 2.63
C MET A 1 -11.00 20.38 1.26
N ASN A 2 -11.44 21.14 0.26
CA ASN A 2 -11.81 20.58 -1.05
C ASN A 2 -10.56 20.63 -1.96
N LEU A 3 -9.85 19.54 -2.09
CA LEU A 3 -8.60 19.42 -2.88
C LEU A 3 -8.85 19.42 -4.41
N ALA A 4 -10.06 19.76 -4.86
CA ALA A 4 -10.48 19.63 -6.24
C ALA A 4 -10.18 20.85 -7.15
N ASN A 5 -9.75 21.99 -6.61
CA ASN A 5 -9.56 23.22 -7.38
C ASN A 5 -8.21 23.88 -7.10
N ARG A 6 -7.15 23.41 -7.75
CA ARG A 6 -5.95 24.20 -8.03
C ARG A 6 -5.80 24.37 -9.56
N PRO A 7 -5.33 25.56 -10.05
CA PRO A 7 -5.29 25.86 -11.48
C PRO A 7 -4.31 24.96 -12.27
N HIS A 8 -4.66 24.78 -13.53
CA HIS A 8 -4.01 23.91 -14.52
C HIS A 8 -2.81 24.61 -15.22
N ASP A 9 -1.76 24.96 -14.48
CA ASP A 9 -0.49 25.33 -15.09
C ASP A 9 0.59 24.36 -14.62
N ASP A 10 0.47 23.08 -15.11
CA ASP A 10 1.42 22.04 -14.79
C ASP A 10 2.16 21.61 -16.07
N PRO A 11 3.51 21.66 -16.12
CA PRO A 11 4.30 21.23 -17.27
C PRO A 11 4.13 19.74 -17.63
N ASP A 12 3.30 19.00 -16.90
CA ASP A 12 3.17 17.55 -16.95
C ASP A 12 2.16 17.00 -17.98
N HIS A 13 1.71 17.79 -18.98
CA HIS A 13 0.84 17.24 -20.04
C HIS A 13 1.45 16.01 -20.77
N ALA A 14 2.77 15.95 -20.89
CA ALA A 14 3.49 14.79 -21.43
C ALA A 14 3.40 13.55 -20.54
N LEU A 15 3.06 13.71 -19.26
CA LEU A 15 2.99 12.67 -18.24
C LEU A 15 1.54 12.30 -17.85
N ALA A 16 0.56 12.75 -18.62
CA ALA A 16 -0.86 12.46 -18.37
C ALA A 16 -1.18 10.95 -18.37
N PRO A 17 -2.24 10.53 -17.66
CA PRO A 17 -2.71 9.15 -17.67
C PRO A 17 -3.00 8.62 -19.08
N SER A 18 -2.86 7.31 -19.27
CA SER A 18 -3.11 6.61 -20.53
C SER A 18 -4.04 5.42 -20.30
N ASP A 19 -5.20 5.42 -20.98
CA ASP A 19 -6.17 4.33 -20.84
C ASP A 19 -5.59 2.99 -21.32
N ALA A 20 -4.77 2.99 -22.39
CA ALA A 20 -4.12 1.78 -22.89
C ALA A 20 -3.16 1.17 -21.86
N ARG A 21 -2.34 1.98 -21.17
CA ARG A 21 -1.44 1.49 -20.12
C ARG A 21 -2.23 1.04 -18.89
N GLY A 22 -3.28 1.76 -18.52
CA GLY A 22 -4.17 1.36 -17.44
C GLY A 22 -4.84 0.01 -17.72
N LEU A 23 -5.39 -0.18 -18.93
CA LEU A 23 -5.98 -1.44 -19.36
C LEU A 23 -4.96 -2.58 -19.40
N LEU A 24 -3.73 -2.34 -19.87
CA LEU A 24 -2.67 -3.33 -19.86
C LEU A 24 -2.41 -3.87 -18.45
N HIS A 25 -2.18 -3.00 -17.46
CA HIS A 25 -1.88 -3.45 -16.10
C HIS A 25 -3.10 -4.07 -15.41
N PHE A 26 -4.31 -3.59 -15.72
CA PHE A 26 -5.53 -4.21 -15.24
C PHE A 26 -5.72 -5.62 -15.82
N ALA A 27 -5.47 -5.80 -17.11
CA ALA A 27 -5.50 -7.12 -17.76
C ALA A 27 -4.40 -8.06 -17.22
N LEU A 28 -3.20 -7.54 -16.95
CA LEU A 28 -2.13 -8.31 -16.29
C LEU A 28 -2.54 -8.79 -14.90
N ALA A 29 -3.18 -7.94 -14.09
CA ALA A 29 -3.66 -8.34 -12.77
C ALA A 29 -4.71 -9.45 -12.87
N LEU A 30 -5.64 -9.35 -13.82
CA LEU A 30 -6.63 -10.39 -14.11
C LEU A 30 -5.95 -11.69 -14.57
N ALA A 31 -5.02 -11.60 -15.54
CA ALA A 31 -4.35 -12.76 -16.09
C ALA A 31 -3.50 -13.49 -15.05
N LEU A 32 -2.75 -12.76 -14.21
CA LEU A 32 -1.97 -13.33 -13.12
C LEU A 32 -2.88 -14.02 -12.08
N SER A 33 -3.99 -13.38 -11.71
CA SER A 33 -4.92 -13.92 -10.73
C SER A 33 -5.67 -15.15 -11.28
N ALA A 34 -6.21 -15.06 -12.49
CA ALA A 34 -6.93 -16.18 -13.12
C ALA A 34 -6.00 -17.35 -13.48
N GLY A 35 -4.85 -17.07 -14.07
CA GLY A 35 -3.84 -18.08 -14.37
C GLY A 35 -3.28 -18.75 -13.12
N GLY A 36 -3.05 -17.96 -12.06
CA GLY A 36 -2.61 -18.49 -10.78
C GLY A 36 -3.68 -19.38 -10.13
N ALA A 37 -4.95 -18.97 -10.13
CA ALA A 37 -6.05 -19.77 -9.64
C ALA A 37 -6.22 -21.06 -10.46
N LEU A 38 -6.16 -20.98 -11.78
CA LEU A 38 -6.24 -22.16 -12.65
C LEU A 38 -5.12 -23.16 -12.37
N LEU A 39 -3.87 -22.71 -12.24
CA LEU A 39 -2.77 -23.62 -11.89
C LEU A 39 -2.95 -24.24 -10.49
N ALA A 40 -3.51 -23.48 -9.56
CA ALA A 40 -3.75 -23.97 -8.20
C ALA A 40 -4.87 -25.03 -8.11
N THR A 41 -5.71 -25.19 -9.15
CA THR A 41 -6.73 -26.25 -9.22
C THR A 41 -6.19 -27.57 -9.79
N LEU A 42 -4.98 -27.57 -10.35
CA LEU A 42 -4.41 -28.79 -10.92
C LEU A 42 -3.89 -29.71 -9.79
N ASP A 43 -4.12 -31.00 -9.95
CA ASP A 43 -3.63 -32.02 -9.00
C ASP A 43 -2.12 -32.29 -9.20
N ASN A 44 -1.33 -31.20 -8.99
CA ASN A 44 0.11 -31.21 -9.13
C ASN A 44 0.74 -30.15 -8.22
N GLY A 45 1.58 -30.55 -7.27
CA GLY A 45 2.19 -29.67 -6.29
C GLY A 45 3.06 -28.55 -6.90
N TRP A 46 3.74 -28.80 -8.02
CA TRP A 46 4.51 -27.77 -8.72
C TRP A 46 3.61 -26.75 -9.41
N ALA A 47 2.54 -27.21 -10.05
CA ALA A 47 1.54 -26.34 -10.65
C ALA A 47 0.86 -25.48 -9.58
N TRP A 48 0.46 -26.09 -8.45
CA TRP A 48 -0.08 -25.36 -7.30
C TRP A 48 0.89 -24.29 -6.81
N SER A 49 2.17 -24.64 -6.59
CA SER A 49 3.18 -23.69 -6.12
C SER A 49 3.41 -22.54 -7.09
N ALA A 50 3.50 -22.82 -8.39
CA ALA A 50 3.56 -21.79 -9.44
C ALA A 50 2.30 -20.92 -9.44
N GLY A 51 1.12 -21.51 -9.24
CA GLY A 51 -0.15 -20.83 -9.10
C GLY A 51 -0.14 -19.85 -7.93
N GLN A 52 0.37 -20.25 -6.75
CA GLN A 52 0.49 -19.37 -5.59
C GLN A 52 1.43 -18.19 -5.85
N LEU A 53 2.54 -18.38 -6.59
CA LEU A 53 3.44 -17.28 -6.95
C LEU A 53 2.77 -16.28 -7.92
N LEU A 54 2.03 -16.76 -8.92
CA LEU A 54 1.26 -15.89 -9.82
C LEU A 54 0.16 -15.14 -9.07
N LEU A 55 -0.56 -15.82 -8.17
CA LEU A 55 -1.55 -15.17 -7.29
C LEU A 55 -0.91 -14.10 -6.42
N ALA A 56 0.27 -14.36 -5.85
CA ALA A 56 0.98 -13.38 -5.04
C ALA A 56 1.31 -12.11 -5.84
N LEU A 57 1.81 -12.26 -7.07
CA LEU A 57 2.08 -11.13 -7.97
C LEU A 57 0.80 -10.41 -8.36
N GLY A 58 -0.26 -11.14 -8.74
CA GLY A 58 -1.54 -10.57 -9.12
C GLY A 58 -2.20 -9.80 -7.97
N LEU A 59 -2.24 -10.38 -6.77
CA LEU A 59 -2.80 -9.73 -5.57
C LEU A 59 -1.99 -8.49 -5.16
N THR A 60 -0.67 -8.51 -5.33
CA THR A 60 0.17 -7.33 -5.11
C THR A 60 -0.12 -6.26 -6.17
N LEU A 61 -0.26 -6.64 -7.43
CA LEU A 61 -0.62 -5.70 -8.49
C LEU A 61 -2.00 -5.08 -8.27
N TRP A 62 -3.00 -5.83 -7.77
CA TRP A 62 -4.30 -5.28 -7.38
C TRP A 62 -4.17 -4.19 -6.31
N PHE A 63 -3.30 -4.37 -5.32
CA PHE A 63 -3.02 -3.33 -4.32
C PHE A 63 -2.44 -2.07 -4.99
N VAL A 64 -1.50 -2.23 -5.93
CA VAL A 64 -0.91 -1.09 -6.65
C VAL A 64 -1.94 -0.42 -7.58
N LEU A 65 -2.81 -1.18 -8.25
CA LEU A 65 -3.91 -0.63 -9.05
C LEU A 65 -4.91 0.16 -8.20
N LEU A 66 -5.23 -0.33 -6.99
CA LEU A 66 -6.01 0.42 -6.02
C LEU A 66 -5.37 1.78 -5.73
N HIS A 67 -4.05 1.79 -5.51
CA HIS A 67 -3.27 3.00 -5.25
C HIS A 67 -3.38 4.01 -6.41
N GLU A 68 -3.09 3.59 -7.63
CA GLU A 68 -3.15 4.43 -8.82
C GLU A 68 -4.57 4.95 -9.12
N CYS A 69 -5.57 4.08 -8.99
CA CYS A 69 -6.98 4.48 -9.12
C CYS A 69 -7.40 5.50 -8.07
N GLY A 70 -6.89 5.38 -6.85
CA GLY A 70 -7.16 6.30 -5.75
C GLY A 70 -6.69 7.71 -6.03
N HIS A 71 -5.52 7.85 -6.63
CA HIS A 71 -4.98 9.11 -7.14
C HIS A 71 -5.64 9.58 -8.45
N ARG A 72 -6.44 8.72 -9.10
CA ARG A 72 -7.04 8.94 -10.43
C ARG A 72 -5.97 8.99 -11.54
N ASN A 73 -4.92 8.23 -11.37
CA ASN A 73 -3.75 8.23 -12.26
C ASN A 73 -3.73 7.05 -13.22
N LEU A 74 -4.48 5.97 -12.95
CA LEU A 74 -4.41 4.78 -13.80
C LEU A 74 -5.01 5.04 -15.20
N PHE A 75 -6.14 5.76 -15.26
CA PHE A 75 -6.88 6.09 -16.48
C PHE A 75 -7.13 7.60 -16.60
N ARG A 76 -7.35 8.08 -17.83
CA ARG A 76 -7.82 9.45 -18.07
C ARG A 76 -9.23 9.67 -17.50
N SER A 77 -10.11 8.69 -17.68
CA SER A 77 -11.49 8.74 -17.22
C SER A 77 -11.59 8.58 -15.69
N ARG A 78 -12.26 9.52 -15.04
CA ARG A 78 -12.59 9.45 -13.61
C ARG A 78 -13.49 8.25 -13.28
N TRP A 79 -14.38 7.91 -14.20
CA TRP A 79 -15.28 6.77 -14.05
C TRP A 79 -14.50 5.45 -14.08
N LEU A 80 -13.60 5.28 -15.07
CA LEU A 80 -12.74 4.08 -15.16
C LEU A 80 -11.87 3.92 -13.90
N ASN A 81 -11.24 5.01 -13.41
CA ASN A 81 -10.48 4.94 -12.16
C ASN A 81 -11.36 4.50 -10.98
N ARG A 82 -12.62 4.93 -10.93
CA ARG A 82 -13.52 4.51 -9.84
C ARG A 82 -13.92 3.04 -9.99
N ALA A 83 -14.33 2.61 -11.17
CA ALA A 83 -14.78 1.24 -11.41
C ALA A 83 -13.64 0.23 -11.18
N ALA A 84 -12.48 0.45 -11.81
CA ALA A 84 -11.29 -0.38 -11.62
C ALA A 84 -10.79 -0.33 -10.18
N GLY A 85 -10.84 0.84 -9.54
CA GLY A 85 -10.44 1.02 -8.14
C GLY A 85 -11.31 0.24 -7.16
N VAL A 86 -12.61 0.12 -7.38
CA VAL A 86 -13.50 -0.71 -6.54
C VAL A 86 -13.17 -2.19 -6.70
N VAL A 87 -12.92 -2.66 -7.94
CA VAL A 87 -12.48 -4.04 -8.19
C VAL A 87 -11.13 -4.30 -7.52
N ALA A 88 -10.16 -3.41 -7.72
CA ALA A 88 -8.84 -3.53 -7.13
C ALA A 88 -8.89 -3.50 -5.59
N ALA A 89 -9.76 -2.67 -5.01
CA ALA A 89 -10.01 -2.59 -3.57
C ALA A 89 -10.54 -3.92 -3.01
N PHE A 90 -11.51 -4.52 -3.70
CA PHE A 90 -12.05 -5.83 -3.35
C PHE A 90 -10.96 -6.91 -3.38
N MET A 91 -10.19 -6.99 -4.46
CA MET A 91 -9.09 -7.96 -4.60
C MET A 91 -7.95 -7.74 -3.59
N ALA A 92 -7.69 -6.48 -3.19
CA ALA A 92 -6.68 -6.14 -2.19
C ALA A 92 -7.16 -6.29 -0.73
N LEU A 93 -8.41 -6.66 -0.48
CA LEU A 93 -9.05 -6.73 0.84
C LEU A 93 -9.06 -5.38 1.58
N ILE A 94 -9.21 -4.30 0.86
CA ILE A 94 -9.19 -2.93 1.37
C ILE A 94 -10.39 -2.15 0.83
N PRO A 95 -11.33 -1.67 1.69
CA PRO A 95 -12.48 -0.89 1.23
C PRO A 95 -12.06 0.41 0.52
N TRP A 96 -12.63 0.65 -0.66
CA TRP A 96 -12.27 1.74 -1.56
C TRP A 96 -12.39 3.13 -0.95
N THR A 97 -13.55 3.41 -0.33
CA THR A 97 -13.81 4.75 0.23
C THR A 97 -12.91 5.03 1.43
N ALA A 98 -12.74 4.07 2.34
CA ALA A 98 -11.85 4.20 3.49
C ALA A 98 -10.41 4.41 3.03
N TRP A 99 -9.94 3.59 2.10
CA TRP A 99 -8.57 3.68 1.59
C TRP A 99 -8.28 5.06 0.97
N ARG A 100 -9.14 5.54 0.09
CA ARG A 100 -8.95 6.85 -0.54
C ARG A 100 -8.85 8.00 0.45
N GLN A 101 -9.66 7.97 1.51
CA GLN A 101 -9.65 9.04 2.50
C GLN A 101 -8.41 8.98 3.40
N VAL A 102 -8.06 7.79 3.87
CA VAL A 102 -6.87 7.58 4.70
C VAL A 102 -5.60 7.89 3.89
N HIS A 103 -5.52 7.44 2.64
CA HIS A 103 -4.36 7.68 1.79
C HIS A 103 -4.21 9.16 1.39
N ALA A 104 -5.31 9.85 1.09
CA ALA A 104 -5.29 11.29 0.89
C ALA A 104 -4.84 12.05 2.15
N TYR A 105 -5.23 11.56 3.34
CA TYR A 105 -4.79 12.10 4.62
C TYR A 105 -3.29 11.86 4.85
N HIS A 106 -2.79 10.69 4.47
CA HIS A 106 -1.38 10.34 4.49
C HIS A 106 -0.54 11.32 3.66
N HIS A 107 -0.90 11.60 2.40
CA HIS A 107 -0.20 12.59 1.56
C HIS A 107 -0.25 14.01 2.09
N VAL A 108 -1.23 14.35 2.91
CA VAL A 108 -1.25 15.65 3.60
C VAL A 108 -0.27 15.68 4.77
N TRP A 109 -0.18 14.58 5.54
CA TRP A 109 0.52 14.57 6.82
C TRP A 109 1.82 13.77 6.82
N THR A 110 2.28 13.30 5.67
CA THR A 110 3.59 12.64 5.54
C THR A 110 4.68 13.53 6.13
N GLY A 111 5.54 12.92 6.95
CA GLY A 111 6.58 13.62 7.73
C GLY A 111 6.15 14.01 9.15
N TRP A 112 4.84 14.05 9.47
CA TRP A 112 4.32 14.23 10.82
C TRP A 112 3.78 12.91 11.37
N GLN A 113 4.60 12.16 12.11
CA GLN A 113 4.32 10.79 12.51
C GLN A 113 3.03 10.62 13.33
N ASP A 114 2.72 11.54 14.22
CA ASP A 114 1.54 11.52 15.10
C ASP A 114 0.29 12.18 14.47
N ARG A 115 0.43 12.73 13.26
CA ARG A 115 -0.69 13.29 12.48
C ARG A 115 -1.12 12.36 11.36
N ASP A 116 -0.20 11.67 10.74
CA ASP A 116 -0.51 10.73 9.66
C ASP A 116 -1.17 9.46 10.20
N LEU A 117 -2.40 9.18 9.73
CA LEU A 117 -3.19 8.03 10.15
C LEU A 117 -2.47 6.69 9.92
N THR A 118 -1.59 6.61 8.93
CA THR A 118 -0.89 5.38 8.59
C THR A 118 0.33 5.11 9.47
N THR A 119 0.90 6.15 10.07
CA THR A 119 2.12 6.06 10.89
C THR A 119 1.91 6.35 12.38
N MET A 120 0.79 6.98 12.76
CA MET A 120 0.55 7.36 14.16
C MET A 120 0.57 6.19 15.15
N ALA A 121 0.22 4.99 14.71
CA ALA A 121 0.30 3.78 15.54
C ALA A 121 1.75 3.29 15.77
N LEU A 122 2.71 3.83 15.02
CA LEU A 122 4.13 3.49 15.07
C LEU A 122 4.95 4.52 15.84
N VAL A 123 4.31 5.51 16.47
CA VAL A 123 4.98 6.45 17.38
C VAL A 123 5.67 5.64 18.48
N PRO A 124 6.97 5.86 18.76
CA PRO A 124 7.69 5.16 19.80
C PRO A 124 6.97 5.17 21.14
N ARG A 125 6.79 3.99 21.71
CA ARG A 125 6.11 3.76 22.97
C ARG A 125 6.71 2.54 23.69
N PRO A 126 6.48 2.39 25.00
CA PRO A 126 6.74 1.12 25.66
C PRO A 126 5.95 -0.01 25.01
N VAL A 127 6.63 -1.14 24.73
CA VAL A 127 6.03 -2.32 24.11
C VAL A 127 5.97 -3.44 25.15
N ALA A 128 4.79 -3.99 25.41
CA ALA A 128 4.59 -5.07 26.35
C ALA A 128 5.36 -6.35 25.93
N ARG A 129 5.68 -7.24 26.88
CA ARG A 129 6.47 -8.45 26.59
C ARG A 129 5.82 -9.35 25.54
N TYR A 130 4.50 -9.55 25.61
CA TYR A 130 3.77 -10.36 24.63
C TYR A 130 3.72 -9.70 23.24
N GLU A 131 3.53 -8.37 23.17
CA GLU A 131 3.59 -7.61 21.91
C GLU A 131 4.98 -7.76 21.28
N ARG A 132 6.04 -7.60 22.07
CA ARG A 132 7.43 -7.76 21.62
C ARG A 132 7.68 -9.14 21.03
N TRP A 133 7.18 -10.19 21.70
CA TRP A 133 7.32 -11.55 21.22
C TRP A 133 6.60 -11.75 19.89
N ILE A 134 5.36 -11.28 19.74
CA ILE A 134 4.55 -11.38 18.52
C ILE A 134 5.22 -10.61 17.37
N ILE A 135 5.59 -9.35 17.60
CA ILE A 135 6.16 -8.46 16.58
C ILE A 135 7.51 -9.01 16.10
N ASN A 136 8.39 -9.39 17.02
CA ASN A 136 9.70 -9.94 16.66
C ASN A 136 9.57 -11.31 15.98
N GLY A 137 8.65 -12.16 16.40
CA GLY A 137 8.35 -13.43 15.76
C GLY A 137 7.88 -13.25 14.32
N ALA A 138 6.88 -12.40 14.11
CA ALA A 138 6.37 -12.11 12.78
C ALA A 138 7.44 -11.48 11.87
N TRP A 139 8.21 -10.52 12.39
CA TRP A 139 9.29 -9.90 11.65
C TRP A 139 10.38 -10.90 11.24
N ARG A 140 10.80 -11.77 12.16
CA ARG A 140 11.83 -12.79 11.92
C ARG A 140 11.40 -13.83 10.88
N THR A 141 10.16 -14.29 10.97
CA THR A 141 9.62 -15.34 10.10
C THR A 141 9.10 -14.80 8.76
N GLY A 142 8.89 -13.48 8.63
CA GLY A 142 8.26 -12.88 7.46
C GLY A 142 6.75 -13.04 7.42
N LEU A 143 6.10 -13.41 8.53
CA LEU A 143 4.64 -13.40 8.63
C LEU A 143 4.11 -11.97 8.46
N PRO A 144 3.08 -11.73 7.61
CA PRO A 144 2.63 -10.39 7.21
C PRO A 144 1.77 -9.70 8.27
N LEU A 145 2.28 -9.58 9.48
CA LEU A 145 1.57 -8.97 10.59
C LEU A 145 1.24 -7.49 10.33
N PHE A 146 2.18 -6.75 9.70
CA PHE A 146 2.01 -5.31 9.48
C PHE A 146 0.97 -5.04 8.40
N SER A 147 1.00 -5.76 7.26
CA SER A 147 -0.02 -5.66 6.23
C SER A 147 -1.42 -5.97 6.76
N LEU A 148 -1.55 -6.96 7.64
CA LEU A 148 -2.82 -7.29 8.28
C LEU A 148 -3.27 -6.18 9.22
N LEU A 149 -2.40 -5.75 10.15
CA LEU A 149 -2.71 -4.67 11.08
C LEU A 149 -2.95 -3.34 10.34
N TYR A 150 -2.18 -3.04 9.31
CA TYR A 150 -2.35 -1.87 8.45
C TYR A 150 -3.75 -1.83 7.85
N ARG A 151 -4.23 -2.97 7.29
CA ARG A 151 -5.59 -3.06 6.74
C ARG A 151 -6.65 -2.88 7.81
N VAL A 152 -6.57 -3.66 8.89
CA VAL A 152 -7.57 -3.65 9.97
C VAL A 152 -7.65 -2.26 10.59
N GLN A 153 -6.53 -1.68 11.00
CA GLN A 153 -6.52 -0.42 11.74
C GLN A 153 -6.89 0.78 10.86
N ASN A 154 -6.46 0.80 9.61
CA ASN A 154 -6.61 1.98 8.77
C ASN A 154 -7.88 1.97 7.91
N PHE A 155 -8.48 0.80 7.62
CA PHE A 155 -9.58 0.73 6.67
C PHE A 155 -10.83 0.03 7.20
N TRP A 156 -10.67 -0.93 8.11
CA TRP A 156 -11.78 -1.70 8.67
C TRP A 156 -12.18 -1.23 10.08
N ASN A 157 -11.30 -0.59 10.84
CA ASN A 157 -11.58 -0.07 12.19
C ASN A 157 -12.43 1.20 12.11
N THR A 158 -13.74 1.04 11.90
CA THR A 158 -14.67 2.18 11.78
C THR A 158 -14.77 3.03 13.06
N PRO A 159 -14.67 2.49 14.30
CA PRO A 159 -14.57 3.31 15.50
C PRO A 159 -13.36 4.27 15.50
N ARG A 160 -12.20 3.80 15.05
CA ARG A 160 -11.01 4.66 14.90
C ARG A 160 -11.23 5.74 13.84
N LEU A 161 -11.72 5.36 12.66
CA LEU A 161 -11.95 6.28 11.55
C LEU A 161 -12.99 7.36 11.88
N SER A 162 -13.99 7.05 12.73
CA SER A 162 -15.02 8.01 13.12
C SER A 162 -14.49 9.20 13.94
N ARG A 163 -13.27 9.11 14.48
CA ARG A 163 -12.59 10.21 15.17
C ARG A 163 -11.98 11.24 14.22
N HIS A 164 -11.85 10.89 12.94
CA HIS A 164 -11.14 11.69 11.94
C HIS A 164 -12.02 12.14 10.78
N PHE A 165 -13.14 11.48 10.56
CA PHE A 165 -14.02 11.72 9.42
C PHE A 165 -15.44 12.08 9.80
N THR A 166 -16.13 12.83 8.94
CA THR A 166 -17.50 13.30 9.18
C THR A 166 -18.50 12.15 9.24
N PRO A 167 -19.63 12.29 9.98
CA PRO A 167 -20.67 11.26 10.07
C PRO A 167 -21.21 10.80 8.69
N ALA A 168 -21.36 11.71 7.74
CA ALA A 168 -21.83 11.40 6.39
C ALA A 168 -20.84 10.50 5.64
N LEU A 169 -19.53 10.79 5.73
CA LEU A 169 -18.49 9.97 5.14
C LEU A 169 -18.40 8.60 5.84
N MET A 170 -18.52 8.57 7.18
CA MET A 170 -18.48 7.34 7.94
C MET A 170 -19.66 6.40 7.63
N ARG A 171 -20.84 6.96 7.37
CA ARG A 171 -22.00 6.16 6.89
C ARG A 171 -21.65 5.44 5.59
N ARG A 172 -21.06 6.15 4.62
CA ARG A 172 -20.64 5.58 3.36
C ARG A 172 -19.57 4.49 3.53
N ILE A 173 -18.55 4.74 4.36
CA ILE A 173 -17.50 3.76 4.69
C ILE A 173 -18.12 2.50 5.30
N ARG A 174 -19.03 2.63 6.27
CA ARG A 174 -19.67 1.47 6.91
C ARG A 174 -20.50 0.64 5.95
N VAL A 175 -21.28 1.29 5.06
CA VAL A 175 -22.07 0.59 4.04
C VAL A 175 -21.16 -0.19 3.08
N GLU A 176 -20.08 0.43 2.63
CA GLU A 176 -19.12 -0.24 1.73
C GLU A 176 -18.40 -1.40 2.43
N ASN A 177 -17.95 -1.19 3.68
CA ASN A 177 -17.33 -2.26 4.47
C ASN A 177 -18.29 -3.44 4.65
N LEU A 178 -19.56 -3.18 4.97
CA LEU A 178 -20.57 -4.23 5.10
C LEU A 178 -20.77 -4.96 3.77
N ALA A 179 -20.88 -4.23 2.65
CA ALA A 179 -21.05 -4.83 1.33
C ALA A 179 -19.86 -5.76 0.97
N PHE A 180 -18.62 -5.33 1.26
CA PHE A 180 -17.44 -6.16 1.05
C PHE A 180 -17.43 -7.41 1.95
N LEU A 181 -17.77 -7.25 3.23
CA LEU A 181 -17.85 -8.39 4.15
C LEU A 181 -18.91 -9.41 3.70
N LEU A 182 -20.07 -8.95 3.28
CA LEU A 182 -21.13 -9.84 2.75
C LEU A 182 -20.68 -10.55 1.47
N ALA A 183 -19.99 -9.84 0.57
CA ALA A 183 -19.45 -10.46 -0.64
C ALA A 183 -18.38 -11.51 -0.34
N TYR A 184 -17.45 -11.24 0.60
CA TYR A 184 -16.46 -12.25 1.03
C TYR A 184 -17.13 -13.44 1.74
N ALA A 185 -18.13 -13.19 2.59
CA ALA A 185 -18.89 -14.26 3.24
C ALA A 185 -19.63 -15.14 2.22
N ALA A 186 -20.23 -14.53 1.18
CA ALA A 186 -20.88 -15.26 0.11
C ALA A 186 -19.90 -16.12 -0.71
N LEU A 187 -18.71 -15.60 -1.02
CA LEU A 187 -17.64 -16.36 -1.69
C LEU A 187 -17.18 -17.53 -0.84
N LEU A 188 -16.94 -17.32 0.46
CA LEU A 188 -16.53 -18.40 1.38
C LEU A 188 -17.63 -19.45 1.57
N ALA A 189 -18.90 -19.04 1.57
CA ALA A 189 -20.03 -19.97 1.62
C ALA A 189 -20.16 -20.78 0.33
N TRP A 190 -19.85 -20.15 -0.83
CA TRP A 190 -19.94 -20.81 -2.14
C TRP A 190 -18.81 -21.83 -2.36
N PHE A 191 -17.56 -21.44 -2.09
CA PHE A 191 -16.40 -22.30 -2.34
C PHE A 191 -16.07 -23.25 -1.18
N GLY A 192 -16.54 -22.94 0.02
CA GLY A 192 -16.06 -23.56 1.26
C GLY A 192 -14.74 -22.92 1.75
N PRO A 193 -14.58 -22.73 3.07
CA PRO A 193 -13.37 -22.10 3.63
C PRO A 193 -12.07 -22.88 3.34
N GLY A 194 -12.14 -24.23 3.34
CA GLY A 194 -10.98 -25.10 3.06
C GLY A 194 -10.48 -24.95 1.63
N ASP A 195 -11.40 -25.02 0.66
CA ASP A 195 -11.08 -24.92 -0.76
C ASP A 195 -10.62 -23.51 -1.12
N ALA A 196 -11.28 -22.48 -0.57
CA ALA A 196 -10.84 -21.10 -0.73
C ALA A 196 -9.42 -20.89 -0.20
N LEU A 197 -9.10 -21.43 0.98
CA LEU A 197 -7.76 -21.33 1.57
C LEU A 197 -6.73 -22.11 0.74
N GLY A 198 -7.06 -23.33 0.29
CA GLY A 198 -6.21 -24.13 -0.59
C GLY A 198 -5.93 -23.43 -1.93
N LEU A 199 -6.94 -22.77 -2.49
CA LEU A 199 -6.85 -22.09 -3.78
C LEU A 199 -6.00 -20.82 -3.72
N VAL A 200 -6.24 -19.92 -2.74
CA VAL A 200 -5.63 -18.58 -2.74
C VAL A 200 -4.77 -18.27 -1.51
N GLY A 201 -4.80 -19.11 -0.47
CA GLY A 201 -4.20 -18.77 0.83
C GLY A 201 -2.69 -18.56 0.78
N GLY A 202 -1.96 -19.41 0.08
CA GLY A 202 -0.51 -19.26 -0.10
C GLY A 202 -0.15 -17.99 -0.85
N GLY A 203 -0.84 -17.71 -1.98
CA GLY A 203 -0.64 -16.51 -2.76
C GLY A 203 -0.97 -15.23 -1.99
N LEU A 204 -2.06 -15.27 -1.22
CA LEU A 204 -2.43 -14.16 -0.34
C LEU A 204 -1.37 -13.91 0.74
N LEU A 205 -0.90 -14.96 1.41
CA LEU A 205 0.14 -14.84 2.44
C LEU A 205 1.42 -14.25 1.87
N LEU A 206 1.90 -14.75 0.72
CA LEU A 206 3.09 -14.26 0.03
C LEU A 206 2.91 -12.80 -0.43
N SER A 207 1.75 -12.46 -0.99
CA SER A 207 1.43 -11.10 -1.40
C SER A 207 1.47 -10.13 -0.23
N LEU A 208 0.85 -10.50 0.90
CA LEU A 208 0.85 -9.68 2.11
C LEU A 208 2.25 -9.53 2.69
N ALA A 209 3.07 -10.59 2.69
CA ALA A 209 4.45 -10.53 3.16
C ALA A 209 5.32 -9.62 2.27
N PHE A 210 5.14 -9.66 0.96
CA PHE A 210 5.81 -8.73 0.05
C PHE A 210 5.34 -7.29 0.26
N GLN A 211 4.05 -7.07 0.45
CA GLN A 211 3.50 -5.75 0.75
C GLN A 211 3.96 -5.22 2.12
N ASP A 212 4.19 -6.08 3.12
CA ASP A 212 4.83 -5.67 4.38
C ASP A 212 6.18 -4.99 4.10
N LEU A 213 7.05 -5.68 3.35
CA LEU A 213 8.38 -5.15 3.03
C LEU A 213 8.28 -3.85 2.22
N LEU A 214 7.38 -3.80 1.25
CA LEU A 214 7.19 -2.61 0.41
C LEU A 214 6.70 -1.41 1.24
N LEU A 215 5.63 -1.59 2.03
CA LEU A 215 5.02 -0.51 2.81
C LEU A 215 5.95 0.02 3.91
N VAL A 216 6.58 -0.89 4.67
CA VAL A 216 7.47 -0.45 5.76
C VAL A 216 8.76 0.16 5.24
N SER A 217 9.22 -0.19 4.03
CA SER A 217 10.42 0.42 3.45
C SER A 217 10.26 1.91 3.15
N GLN A 218 9.05 2.34 2.82
CA GLN A 218 8.78 3.67 2.28
C GLN A 218 8.92 4.79 3.31
N HIS A 219 8.53 4.54 4.57
CA HIS A 219 8.47 5.57 5.61
C HIS A 219 9.18 5.19 6.91
N THR A 220 9.55 3.91 7.11
CA THR A 220 10.20 3.47 8.35
C THR A 220 11.65 3.90 8.35
N HIS A 221 12.13 4.41 9.48
CA HIS A 221 13.47 4.97 9.63
C HIS A 221 13.80 6.12 8.66
N MET A 222 12.79 6.83 8.20
CA MET A 222 12.95 8.12 7.55
C MET A 222 12.77 9.25 8.58
N PRO A 223 13.40 10.42 8.38
CA PRO A 223 13.21 11.57 9.25
C PRO A 223 11.73 11.89 9.37
N THR A 224 11.26 12.03 10.61
CA THR A 224 9.86 12.42 10.89
C THR A 224 9.81 13.37 12.07
N ARG A 225 8.79 14.22 12.12
CA ARG A 225 8.49 15.10 13.25
C ARG A 225 7.26 14.61 14.01
N ARG A 226 7.08 15.14 15.20
CA ARG A 226 5.87 14.96 16.00
C ARG A 226 5.31 16.32 16.38
N ALA A 227 4.02 16.49 16.21
CA ALA A 227 3.33 17.70 16.60
C ALA A 227 3.11 17.78 18.12
N GLY A 228 3.04 16.64 18.82
CA GLY A 228 2.87 16.61 20.28
C GLY A 228 1.58 17.28 20.78
N GLY A 229 0.55 17.40 19.92
CA GLY A 229 -0.67 18.15 20.21
C GLY A 229 -0.68 19.58 19.69
N GLU A 230 0.45 20.13 19.30
CA GLU A 230 0.56 21.48 18.75
C GLU A 230 -0.10 21.60 17.37
N ARG A 231 -0.46 22.83 17.01
CA ARG A 231 -0.96 23.16 15.67
C ARG A 231 0.22 23.32 14.72
N VAL A 232 0.31 22.42 13.74
CA VAL A 232 1.39 22.42 12.76
C VAL A 232 0.84 22.51 11.33
N ALA A 233 1.66 22.98 10.39
CA ALA A 233 1.34 22.98 8.97
C ALA A 233 1.86 21.69 8.32
N PRO A 234 1.12 21.12 7.34
CA PRO A 234 1.63 20.05 6.51
C PRO A 234 2.87 20.45 5.72
N PHE A 235 3.76 19.51 5.48
CA PHE A 235 4.84 19.69 4.51
C PHE A 235 4.27 19.77 3.08
N SER A 236 4.91 20.58 2.24
CA SER A 236 4.64 20.55 0.80
C SER A 236 5.05 19.20 0.20
N ASN A 237 4.51 18.86 -0.97
CA ASN A 237 4.86 17.61 -1.64
C ASN A 237 6.38 17.49 -1.89
N MET A 238 7.04 18.59 -2.24
CA MET A 238 8.50 18.59 -2.47
C MET A 238 9.28 18.34 -1.18
N GLU A 239 8.86 18.90 -0.05
CA GLU A 239 9.51 18.65 1.24
C GLU A 239 9.33 17.21 1.74
N GLN A 240 8.27 16.51 1.29
CA GLN A 240 8.03 15.12 1.65
C GLN A 240 9.08 14.16 1.09
N GLN A 241 9.90 14.57 0.12
CA GLN A 241 11.05 13.80 -0.36
C GLN A 241 11.95 13.37 0.81
N ALA A 242 12.24 14.28 1.72
CA ALA A 242 13.10 13.99 2.88
C ALA A 242 12.50 12.94 3.86
N ASN A 243 11.19 12.69 3.77
CA ASN A 243 10.45 11.82 4.69
C ASN A 243 10.05 10.47 4.05
N THR A 244 10.49 10.25 2.81
CA THR A 244 10.12 9.08 2.01
C THR A 244 11.35 8.39 1.43
N ARG A 245 11.26 7.09 1.24
CA ARG A 245 12.33 6.27 0.63
C ARG A 245 11.79 5.56 -0.61
N SER A 246 12.60 5.55 -1.67
CA SER A 246 12.40 4.70 -2.84
C SER A 246 13.25 3.42 -2.73
N LEU A 247 12.74 2.32 -3.29
CA LEU A 247 13.53 1.11 -3.47
C LEU A 247 13.88 0.93 -4.94
N ARG A 248 15.07 0.40 -5.20
CA ARG A 248 15.45 -0.05 -6.54
C ARG A 248 15.15 -1.54 -6.65
N LEU A 249 13.93 -1.87 -7.11
CA LEU A 249 13.53 -3.23 -7.45
C LEU A 249 14.12 -3.69 -8.79
N PRO A 250 14.12 -5.01 -9.10
CA PRO A 250 14.36 -5.52 -10.45
C PRO A 250 13.44 -4.82 -11.46
N ARG A 251 14.00 -4.43 -12.62
CA ARG A 251 13.29 -3.59 -13.61
C ARG A 251 11.93 -4.17 -14.03
N TRP A 252 11.85 -5.48 -14.25
CA TRP A 252 10.60 -6.14 -14.63
C TRP A 252 9.53 -6.06 -13.54
N LEU A 253 9.94 -6.19 -12.27
CA LEU A 253 9.03 -6.12 -11.12
C LEU A 253 8.58 -4.67 -10.85
N SER A 254 9.51 -3.71 -10.91
CA SER A 254 9.19 -2.29 -10.83
C SER A 254 8.19 -1.87 -11.92
N TRP A 255 8.40 -2.31 -13.17
CA TRP A 255 7.47 -2.07 -14.27
C TRP A 255 6.11 -2.73 -14.05
N LEU A 256 6.07 -4.01 -13.67
CA LEU A 256 4.83 -4.73 -13.36
C LEU A 256 4.00 -4.02 -12.29
N LEU A 257 4.68 -3.52 -11.26
CA LEU A 257 4.08 -2.81 -10.13
C LEU A 257 3.99 -1.29 -10.33
N LEU A 258 3.92 -0.82 -11.57
CA LEU A 258 3.74 0.59 -11.94
C LEU A 258 4.72 1.54 -11.21
N HIS A 259 5.94 1.09 -10.98
CA HIS A 259 6.97 1.86 -10.28
C HIS A 259 6.56 2.36 -8.88
N VAL A 260 5.71 1.64 -8.16
CA VAL A 260 5.33 1.95 -6.77
C VAL A 260 6.54 2.03 -5.83
N ASP A 261 7.66 1.43 -6.23
CA ASP A 261 8.97 1.49 -5.59
C ASP A 261 9.65 2.87 -5.72
N ALA A 262 9.25 3.72 -6.67
CA ALA A 262 9.74 5.10 -6.82
C ALA A 262 8.96 6.08 -5.94
N HIS A 263 8.95 5.82 -4.62
CA HIS A 263 8.01 6.43 -3.70
C HIS A 263 8.30 7.90 -3.37
N GLU A 264 9.56 8.33 -3.39
CA GLU A 264 9.94 9.75 -3.30
C GLU A 264 9.30 10.55 -4.44
N LEU A 265 9.47 10.07 -5.68
CA LEU A 265 8.90 10.70 -6.86
C LEU A 265 7.38 10.73 -6.80
N HIS A 266 6.76 9.67 -6.27
CA HIS A 266 5.33 9.61 -6.06
C HIS A 266 4.83 10.68 -5.07
N HIS A 267 5.50 10.88 -3.94
CA HIS A 267 5.12 11.92 -2.98
C HIS A 267 5.31 13.34 -3.52
N MET A 268 6.38 13.56 -4.27
CA MET A 268 6.61 14.85 -4.94
C MET A 268 5.59 15.13 -6.04
N HIS A 269 5.23 14.10 -6.80
CA HIS A 269 4.40 14.20 -8.02
C HIS A 269 3.17 13.28 -7.97
N VAL A 270 2.33 13.44 -6.96
CA VAL A 270 1.15 12.57 -6.69
C VAL A 270 0.16 12.46 -7.85
N ARG A 271 0.21 13.35 -8.83
CA ARG A 271 -0.65 13.35 -10.03
C ARG A 271 -0.04 12.65 -11.23
N VAL A 272 1.24 12.30 -11.17
CA VAL A 272 1.92 11.56 -12.24
C VAL A 272 1.61 10.07 -12.06
N PRO A 273 1.11 9.39 -13.12
CA PRO A 273 0.89 7.95 -13.07
C PRO A 273 2.17 7.18 -12.73
N GLY A 274 2.05 6.15 -11.91
CA GLY A 274 3.18 5.31 -11.51
C GLY A 274 4.00 4.82 -12.70
N TYR A 275 3.35 4.35 -13.77
CA TYR A 275 4.04 3.90 -15.00
C TYR A 275 4.77 5.02 -15.77
N ARG A 276 4.76 6.26 -15.28
CA ARG A 276 5.51 7.41 -15.83
C ARG A 276 6.50 8.02 -14.84
N LEU A 277 6.46 7.66 -13.56
CA LEU A 277 7.32 8.25 -12.53
C LEU A 277 8.80 8.16 -12.87
N ARG A 278 9.26 7.01 -13.37
CA ARG A 278 10.67 6.83 -13.75
C ARG A 278 11.09 7.62 -15.01
N ALA A 279 10.16 8.25 -15.72
CA ALA A 279 10.44 9.18 -16.80
C ALA A 279 10.73 10.61 -16.32
N LEU A 280 10.43 10.91 -15.07
CA LEU A 280 10.82 12.17 -14.41
C LEU A 280 12.35 12.20 -14.29
N LYS A 281 12.96 13.29 -14.79
CA LYS A 281 14.40 13.56 -14.63
C LYS A 281 14.66 14.28 -13.32
N GLN A 282 14.30 13.63 -12.22
CA GLN A 282 14.41 14.21 -10.88
C GLN A 282 15.17 13.24 -9.98
N ASP A 283 16.03 13.81 -9.12
CA ASP A 283 16.83 13.04 -8.18
C ASP A 283 15.94 12.42 -7.08
N ALA A 284 16.27 11.18 -6.73
CA ALA A 284 15.70 10.44 -5.61
C ALA A 284 16.84 10.06 -4.64
N PRO A 285 17.30 11.00 -3.79
CA PRO A 285 18.48 10.81 -2.95
C PRO A 285 18.31 9.71 -1.90
N ASN A 286 17.08 9.34 -1.56
CA ASN A 286 16.78 8.28 -0.60
C ASN A 286 16.48 6.94 -1.31
N GLU A 287 16.79 6.80 -2.61
CA GLU A 287 16.64 5.54 -3.32
C GLU A 287 17.76 4.57 -2.94
N VAL A 288 17.37 3.37 -2.51
CA VAL A 288 18.29 2.30 -2.11
C VAL A 288 17.96 0.99 -2.83
N HIS A 289 18.97 0.16 -3.07
CA HIS A 289 18.73 -1.17 -3.60
C HIS A 289 17.95 -2.02 -2.60
N TRP A 290 16.86 -2.67 -3.04
CA TRP A 290 15.92 -3.42 -2.18
C TRP A 290 16.61 -4.43 -1.28
N TRP A 291 17.65 -5.12 -1.76
CA TRP A 291 18.37 -6.12 -0.99
C TRP A 291 19.27 -5.49 0.12
N THR A 292 19.91 -4.37 -0.18
CA THR A 292 20.69 -3.61 0.80
C THR A 292 19.79 -3.15 1.95
N TRP A 293 18.64 -2.56 1.59
CA TRP A 293 17.66 -2.15 2.58
C TRP A 293 17.14 -3.35 3.40
N LEU A 294 16.76 -4.46 2.73
CA LEU A 294 16.23 -5.63 3.42
C LEU A 294 17.21 -6.23 4.43
N ARG A 295 18.49 -6.33 4.06
CA ARG A 295 19.54 -6.81 4.98
C ARG A 295 19.70 -5.89 6.18
N ALA A 296 19.76 -4.58 5.97
CA ALA A 296 19.84 -3.59 7.05
C ALA A 296 18.60 -3.65 7.95
N ALA A 297 17.40 -3.68 7.39
CA ALA A 297 16.15 -3.78 8.14
C ALA A 297 16.06 -5.08 8.96
N LYS A 298 16.45 -6.22 8.39
CA LYS A 298 16.43 -7.53 9.06
C LYS A 298 17.54 -7.72 10.11
N SER A 299 18.54 -6.83 10.16
CA SER A 299 19.52 -6.82 11.26
C SER A 299 18.94 -6.28 12.58
N LEU A 300 17.80 -5.57 12.51
CA LEU A 300 17.09 -5.07 13.69
C LEU A 300 16.01 -6.06 14.17
N SER A 301 15.70 -6.00 15.48
CA SER A 301 14.49 -6.65 15.96
C SER A 301 13.25 -5.98 15.36
N GLY A 302 12.13 -6.70 15.25
CA GLY A 302 10.89 -6.13 14.73
C GLY A 302 10.41 -4.91 15.53
N VAL A 303 10.59 -4.93 16.85
CA VAL A 303 10.23 -3.81 17.72
C VAL A 303 11.15 -2.60 17.48
N ASP A 304 12.46 -2.80 17.39
CA ASP A 304 13.39 -1.71 17.12
C ASP A 304 13.19 -1.13 15.73
N PHE A 305 12.88 -2.00 14.75
CA PHE A 305 12.54 -1.59 13.39
C PHE A 305 11.26 -0.74 13.34
N MET A 306 10.19 -1.13 14.04
CA MET A 306 8.90 -0.45 13.96
C MET A 306 8.79 0.77 14.89
N PHE A 307 9.38 0.72 16.08
CA PHE A 307 9.23 1.74 17.13
C PHE A 307 10.54 2.43 17.52
N GLY A 308 11.63 2.17 16.82
CA GLY A 308 12.91 2.85 17.04
C GLY A 308 12.84 4.36 16.78
N ALA A 309 13.82 5.08 17.35
CA ALA A 309 13.94 6.52 17.17
C ALA A 309 14.29 6.87 15.72
N ARG A 310 13.34 7.43 15.00
CA ARG A 310 13.44 7.69 13.56
C ARG A 310 14.34 8.87 13.22
N GLU A 311 14.51 9.82 14.13
CA GLU A 311 15.42 10.95 13.96
C GLU A 311 16.88 10.53 13.80
N ARG A 312 17.25 9.36 14.35
CA ARG A 312 18.61 8.82 14.29
C ARG A 312 18.85 7.80 13.19
N THR A 313 17.79 7.34 12.54
CA THR A 313 17.83 6.16 11.68
C THR A 313 17.39 6.40 10.26
N GLY A 314 17.21 7.67 9.88
CA GLY A 314 16.82 8.06 8.51
C GLY A 314 17.71 7.45 7.41
N MET A 315 18.87 7.02 7.77
CA MET A 315 19.90 6.44 6.89
C MET A 315 20.16 4.97 7.22
N LEU A 316 19.17 4.21 7.57
CA LEU A 316 19.33 2.76 7.75
C LEU A 316 19.49 2.09 6.38
N LEU A 317 20.64 2.19 5.85
CA LEU A 317 21.04 1.71 4.53
C LEU A 317 22.30 0.88 4.63
#